data_287dbcdba0e9a8df698baa5a30b242ca
#
_entry.id   287dbcdba0e9a8df698baa5a30b242ca
#
_cell.length_a   1.000
_cell.length_b   1.000
_cell.length_c   1.000
_cell.angle_alpha   90.00
_cell.angle_beta   90.00
_cell.angle_gamma   90.00
#
_symmetry.space_group_name_H-M   'P 1'
#
loop_
_entity.id
_entity.type
_entity.pdbx_description
1 polymer ?
#
loop_
_entity_poly.entity_id
_entity_poly.type
_entity_poly.pdbx_seq_one_letter_code
_entity_poly.pdbx_strand_id
1 'polypeptide(L)'
;KNRDRLLEGDIAKKFLAAVLAQPRVKKLLSTEHFTVDGTLIEAWASMKSFKPRDGSDEPPAAGGGRNPEADFHGQKRSNETHASTTDPDARLYKKGPGKEAKLCFIGHGLMENRSALLVDACLTAADGHAERVAGLAMIEPRADRPRAITLGADKGYDTQEFVAAL
;
A
#
# COMPACT_ATOMS: atom_id res chain seq x y z
N LYS A 1 19.37 11.62 -9.09
CA LYS A 1 19.93 11.16 -10.37
C LYS A 1 19.79 9.65 -10.62
N ASN A 2 20.06 8.76 -9.64
CA ASN A 2 19.87 7.32 -9.81
C ASN A 2 18.42 6.88 -9.53
N ARG A 3 17.72 7.55 -8.59
CA ARG A 3 16.33 7.27 -8.26
C ARG A 3 15.41 7.41 -9.48
N ASP A 4 15.52 8.51 -10.21
CA ASP A 4 14.68 8.80 -11.36
C ASP A 4 14.86 7.74 -12.45
N ARG A 5 16.11 7.34 -12.72
CA ARG A 5 16.43 6.26 -13.68
C ARG A 5 15.84 4.90 -13.27
N LEU A 6 15.80 4.60 -11.96
CA LEU A 6 15.21 3.36 -11.45
C LEU A 6 13.68 3.36 -11.62
N LEU A 7 13.04 4.51 -11.40
CA LEU A 7 11.59 4.67 -11.56
C LEU A 7 11.17 4.65 -13.03
N GLU A 8 11.82 5.46 -13.88
CA GLU A 8 11.52 5.53 -15.33
C GLU A 8 11.71 4.18 -16.04
N GLY A 9 12.68 3.40 -15.58
CA GLY A 9 12.99 2.09 -16.17
C GLY A 9 12.13 0.93 -15.67
N ASP A 10 11.24 1.15 -14.69
CA ASP A 10 10.48 0.09 -14.00
C ASP A 10 11.38 -1.06 -13.48
N ILE A 11 12.56 -0.68 -12.97
CA ILE A 11 13.66 -1.62 -12.67
C ILE A 11 13.27 -2.61 -11.58
N ALA A 12 12.53 -2.19 -10.56
CA ALA A 12 12.12 -3.07 -9.46
C ALA A 12 11.24 -4.23 -9.97
N LYS A 13 10.24 -3.93 -10.81
CA LYS A 13 9.35 -4.94 -11.40
C LYS A 13 10.10 -5.87 -12.35
N LYS A 14 10.96 -5.32 -13.21
CA LYS A 14 11.81 -6.10 -14.11
C LYS A 14 12.77 -7.01 -13.35
N PHE A 15 13.34 -6.52 -12.25
CA PHE A 15 14.22 -7.32 -11.39
C PHE A 15 13.45 -8.49 -10.75
N LEU A 16 12.30 -8.24 -10.14
CA LEU A 16 11.46 -9.32 -9.58
C LEU A 16 11.09 -10.35 -10.65
N ALA A 17 10.64 -9.89 -11.82
CA ALA A 17 10.31 -10.79 -12.93
C ALA A 17 11.51 -11.63 -13.38
N ALA A 18 12.71 -11.04 -13.48
CA ALA A 18 13.94 -11.76 -13.83
C ALA A 18 14.33 -12.80 -12.78
N VAL A 19 14.16 -12.50 -11.49
CA VAL A 19 14.40 -13.46 -10.40
C VAL A 19 13.43 -14.63 -10.50
N LEU A 20 12.13 -14.36 -10.65
CA LEU A 20 11.09 -15.40 -10.76
C LEU A 20 11.23 -16.25 -12.03
N ALA A 21 11.81 -15.69 -13.09
CA ALA A 21 12.05 -16.41 -14.33
C ALA A 21 13.21 -17.42 -14.26
N GLN A 22 14.06 -17.34 -13.26
CA GLN A 22 15.20 -18.27 -13.13
C GLN A 22 14.73 -19.72 -12.95
N PRO A 23 15.32 -20.71 -13.65
CA PRO A 23 14.90 -22.11 -13.58
C PRO A 23 14.92 -22.70 -12.16
N ARG A 24 15.88 -22.27 -11.33
CA ARG A 24 15.98 -22.70 -9.92
C ARG A 24 14.82 -22.18 -9.10
N VAL A 25 14.45 -20.92 -9.28
CA VAL A 25 13.33 -20.27 -8.58
C VAL A 25 12.00 -20.85 -9.03
N LYS A 26 11.79 -21.03 -10.35
CA LYS A 26 10.58 -21.66 -10.89
C LYS A 26 10.26 -23.01 -10.27
N LYS A 27 11.27 -23.84 -9.97
CA LYS A 27 11.08 -25.14 -9.31
C LYS A 27 10.59 -25.04 -7.87
N LEU A 28 10.82 -23.90 -7.20
CA LEU A 28 10.39 -23.65 -5.84
C LEU A 28 8.95 -23.12 -5.78
N LEU A 29 8.47 -22.46 -6.86
CA LEU A 29 7.16 -21.85 -6.89
C LEU A 29 6.03 -22.88 -6.94
N SER A 30 5.07 -22.73 -6.03
CA SER A 30 3.76 -23.36 -6.09
C SER A 30 2.82 -22.52 -6.96
N THR A 31 1.78 -23.16 -7.48
CA THR A 31 0.72 -22.50 -8.25
C THR A 31 -0.65 -22.64 -7.58
N GLU A 32 -0.69 -23.15 -6.35
CA GLU A 32 -1.93 -23.61 -5.72
C GLU A 32 -2.34 -22.75 -4.52
N HIS A 33 -1.37 -22.29 -3.71
CA HIS A 33 -1.65 -21.61 -2.45
C HIS A 33 -0.87 -20.31 -2.36
N PHE A 34 -1.59 -19.22 -2.16
CA PHE A 34 -1.03 -17.88 -2.05
C PHE A 34 -1.51 -17.19 -0.78
N THR A 35 -0.75 -16.20 -0.32
CA THR A 35 -1.15 -15.27 0.75
C THR A 35 -0.93 -13.84 0.27
N VAL A 36 -1.90 -12.98 0.52
CA VAL A 36 -1.80 -11.55 0.28
C VAL A 36 -1.80 -10.80 1.61
N ASP A 37 -0.94 -9.80 1.71
CA ASP A 37 -0.90 -8.89 2.86
C ASP A 37 -0.44 -7.49 2.44
N GLY A 38 -0.85 -6.49 3.23
CA GLY A 38 -0.49 -5.09 3.05
C GLY A 38 0.25 -4.53 4.25
N THR A 39 1.27 -3.72 4.01
CA THR A 39 2.00 -3.01 5.05
C THR A 39 2.06 -1.51 4.76
N LEU A 40 1.96 -0.69 5.82
CA LEU A 40 2.14 0.75 5.69
C LEU A 40 3.62 1.07 5.47
N ILE A 41 3.88 1.89 4.45
CA ILE A 41 5.20 2.44 4.13
C ILE A 41 5.14 3.94 4.38
N GLU A 42 5.85 4.43 5.40
CA GLU A 42 5.89 5.85 5.71
C GLU A 42 6.52 6.62 4.55
N ALA A 43 5.87 7.70 4.13
CA ALA A 43 6.41 8.61 3.14
C ALA A 43 7.60 9.37 3.72
N TRP A 44 8.53 9.74 2.86
CA TRP A 44 9.62 10.66 3.26
C TRP A 44 9.11 12.10 3.29
N ALA A 45 8.05 12.32 4.08
CA ALA A 45 7.38 13.59 4.22
C ALA A 45 7.01 13.82 5.70
N SER A 46 7.34 14.98 6.21
CA SER A 46 6.98 15.36 7.58
C SER A 46 5.53 15.81 7.63
N MET A 47 4.84 15.61 8.74
CA MET A 47 3.50 16.14 8.98
C MET A 47 3.41 17.67 8.86
N LYS A 48 4.52 18.39 9.03
CA LYS A 48 4.60 19.84 8.78
C LYS A 48 4.41 20.21 7.31
N SER A 49 4.65 19.27 6.39
CA SER A 49 4.39 19.45 4.97
C SER A 49 2.94 19.23 4.56
N PHE A 50 2.10 18.69 5.45
CA PHE A 50 0.69 18.43 5.18
C PHE A 50 -0.11 19.72 5.35
N LYS A 51 -0.35 20.40 4.24
CA LYS A 51 -0.92 21.76 4.17
C LYS A 51 -2.20 21.78 3.35
N PRO A 52 -3.04 22.83 3.54
CA PRO A 52 -4.24 23.02 2.73
C PRO A 52 -3.90 23.06 1.23
N ARG A 53 -4.75 22.43 0.42
CA ARG A 53 -4.61 22.42 -1.05
C ARG A 53 -4.93 23.75 -1.70
N ASP A 54 -5.70 24.61 -1.04
CA ASP A 54 -6.09 25.95 -1.49
C ASP A 54 -4.99 27.00 -1.27
N GLY A 55 -3.85 26.60 -0.66
CA GLY A 55 -2.74 27.50 -0.39
C GLY A 55 -2.97 28.48 0.79
N SER A 56 -4.03 28.27 1.58
CA SER A 56 -4.24 29.08 2.78
C SER A 56 -3.14 28.82 3.82
N ASP A 57 -2.70 29.89 4.50
CA ASP A 57 -1.77 29.77 5.61
C ASP A 57 -2.51 29.28 6.87
N GLU A 58 -2.30 28.04 7.24
CA GLU A 58 -2.66 27.58 8.57
C GLU A 58 -1.72 28.18 9.62
N PRO A 59 -2.24 28.70 10.73
CA PRO A 59 -1.39 29.11 11.84
C PRO A 59 -0.57 27.91 12.34
N PRO A 60 0.70 28.10 12.77
CA PRO A 60 1.54 27.03 13.26
C PRO A 60 0.85 26.30 14.42
N ALA A 61 0.94 24.96 14.40
CA ALA A 61 0.35 24.10 15.41
C ALA A 61 0.86 24.50 16.81
N ALA A 62 0.03 25.05 17.63
CA ALA A 62 0.33 25.31 19.04
C ALA A 62 0.21 23.99 19.80
N GLY A 63 1.35 23.42 20.12
CA GLY A 63 1.66 22.49 21.19
C GLY A 63 0.78 21.29 21.52
N GLY A 64 1.31 20.10 21.41
CA GLY A 64 1.37 19.17 22.54
C GLY A 64 0.21 18.22 22.82
N GLY A 65 -0.58 17.80 21.86
CA GLY A 65 -1.49 16.67 22.04
C GLY A 65 -1.04 15.42 21.29
N ARG A 66 -1.47 14.23 21.71
CA ARG A 66 -1.13 12.93 21.10
C ARG A 66 -1.62 12.75 19.64
N ASN A 67 -2.46 13.67 19.14
CA ASN A 67 -2.97 13.75 17.78
C ASN A 67 -3.30 15.21 17.38
N PRO A 68 -2.38 16.17 17.48
CA PRO A 68 -2.66 17.56 17.08
C PRO A 68 -2.92 17.69 15.57
N GLU A 69 -2.59 16.63 14.81
CA GLU A 69 -2.62 16.62 13.35
C GLU A 69 -4.00 16.27 12.77
N ALA A 70 -4.87 15.63 13.55
CA ALA A 70 -6.21 15.24 13.10
C ALA A 70 -7.31 16.25 13.47
N ASP A 71 -7.09 17.06 14.50
CA ASP A 71 -8.04 18.08 14.97
C ASP A 71 -7.28 19.29 15.51
N PHE A 72 -6.99 20.23 14.61
CA PHE A 72 -6.33 21.47 14.95
C PHE A 72 -7.36 22.62 15.00
N HIS A 73 -7.61 23.15 16.18
CA HIS A 73 -8.62 24.20 16.41
C HIS A 73 -10.03 23.86 15.89
N GLY A 74 -10.45 22.58 15.96
CA GLY A 74 -11.74 22.13 15.44
C GLY A 74 -11.79 21.96 13.93
N GLN A 75 -10.67 22.10 13.23
CA GLN A 75 -10.57 21.80 11.79
C GLN A 75 -9.97 20.41 11.56
N LYS A 76 -10.79 19.50 11.12
CA LYS A 76 -10.37 18.15 10.77
C LYS A 76 -9.58 18.17 9.48
N ARG A 77 -8.27 17.93 9.55
CA ARG A 77 -7.42 17.74 8.38
C ARG A 77 -7.75 16.41 7.70
N SER A 78 -8.02 16.45 6.41
CA SER A 78 -8.33 15.25 5.61
C SER A 78 -7.57 15.28 4.28
N ASN A 79 -7.48 14.14 3.61
CA ASN A 79 -6.83 14.03 2.30
C ASN A 79 -7.55 14.81 1.18
N GLU A 80 -8.82 15.15 1.38
CA GLU A 80 -9.61 16.01 0.46
C GLU A 80 -9.18 17.46 0.54
N THR A 81 -8.91 17.93 1.76
CA THR A 81 -8.59 19.35 2.04
C THR A 81 -7.09 19.63 2.08
N HIS A 82 -6.27 18.62 2.39
CA HIS A 82 -4.82 18.79 2.60
C HIS A 82 -4.02 17.80 1.74
N ALA A 83 -2.78 18.19 1.43
CA ALA A 83 -1.78 17.33 0.81
C ALA A 83 -0.38 17.65 1.34
N SER A 84 0.53 16.69 1.27
CA SER A 84 1.93 16.96 1.56
C SER A 84 2.56 17.78 0.44
N THR A 85 3.23 18.87 0.78
CA THR A 85 4.02 19.66 -0.18
C THR A 85 5.35 19.00 -0.55
N THR A 86 5.80 18.02 0.24
CA THR A 86 7.03 17.25 -0.03
C THR A 86 6.77 16.01 -0.86
N ASP A 87 5.65 15.31 -0.61
CA ASP A 87 5.23 14.12 -1.32
C ASP A 87 3.69 14.16 -1.52
N PRO A 88 3.22 14.77 -2.61
CA PRO A 88 1.79 15.01 -2.85
C PRO A 88 0.96 13.73 -3.00
N ASP A 89 1.58 12.61 -3.33
CA ASP A 89 0.91 11.31 -3.50
C ASP A 89 0.71 10.57 -2.18
N ALA A 90 1.50 10.93 -1.15
CA ALA A 90 1.32 10.37 0.19
C ALA A 90 -0.03 10.76 0.79
N ARG A 91 -0.66 9.82 1.47
CA ARG A 91 -1.96 10.03 2.12
C ARG A 91 -1.82 9.96 3.65
N LEU A 92 -2.54 10.84 4.33
CA LEU A 92 -2.72 10.74 5.77
C LEU A 92 -3.59 9.52 6.06
N TYR A 93 -3.02 8.52 6.69
CA TYR A 93 -3.71 7.26 6.97
C TYR A 93 -3.40 6.75 8.37
N LYS A 94 -4.37 6.01 8.93
CA LYS A 94 -4.33 5.47 10.28
C LYS A 94 -4.71 4.00 10.24
N LYS A 95 -3.81 3.12 10.66
CA LYS A 95 -4.01 1.65 10.61
C LYS A 95 -5.15 1.15 11.52
N GLY A 96 -5.60 1.94 12.49
CA GLY A 96 -6.69 1.54 13.39
C GLY A 96 -6.98 2.53 14.51
N PRO A 97 -8.03 2.30 15.30
CA PRO A 97 -8.34 3.15 16.45
C PRO A 97 -7.17 3.27 17.42
N GLY A 98 -6.90 4.46 17.94
CA GLY A 98 -5.82 4.71 18.90
C GLY A 98 -4.40 4.74 18.29
N LYS A 99 -4.22 4.45 17.00
CA LYS A 99 -2.92 4.61 16.31
C LYS A 99 -2.76 6.04 15.79
N GLU A 100 -1.51 6.47 15.68
CA GLU A 100 -1.16 7.74 15.06
C GLU A 100 -1.45 7.73 13.56
N ALA A 101 -1.96 8.84 13.02
CA ALA A 101 -2.08 9.02 11.58
C ALA A 101 -0.73 9.46 11.00
N LYS A 102 -0.33 8.87 9.87
CA LYS A 102 0.95 9.14 9.20
C LYS A 102 0.74 9.36 7.72
N LEU A 103 1.61 10.18 7.12
CA LEU A 103 1.71 10.27 5.67
C LEU A 103 2.38 8.98 5.16
N CYS A 104 1.65 8.20 4.39
CA CYS A 104 2.12 6.89 3.97
C CYS A 104 1.51 6.42 2.65
N PHE A 105 2.04 5.32 2.18
CA PHE A 105 1.54 4.44 1.14
C PHE A 105 1.22 3.08 1.74
N ILE A 106 0.60 2.19 0.97
CA ILE A 106 0.47 0.78 1.31
C ILE A 106 1.27 -0.03 0.29
N GLY A 107 2.26 -0.78 0.78
CA GLY A 107 2.95 -1.80 0.00
C GLY A 107 2.22 -3.12 0.13
N HIS A 108 1.89 -3.75 -0.98
CA HIS A 108 1.19 -5.03 -1.03
C HIS A 108 2.11 -6.10 -1.56
N GLY A 109 2.02 -7.30 -1.00
CA GLY A 109 2.77 -8.46 -1.42
C GLY A 109 1.88 -9.67 -1.62
N LEU A 110 2.08 -10.39 -2.72
CA LEU A 110 1.52 -11.70 -2.95
C LEU A 110 2.62 -12.74 -2.82
N MET A 111 2.48 -13.64 -1.89
CA MET A 111 3.45 -14.69 -1.58
C MET A 111 2.88 -16.07 -1.94
N GLU A 112 3.68 -16.92 -2.56
CA GLU A 112 3.36 -18.33 -2.68
C GLU A 112 3.76 -19.07 -1.39
N ASN A 113 2.93 -20.01 -0.94
CA ASN A 113 3.03 -20.54 0.43
C ASN A 113 3.94 -21.74 0.59
N ARG A 114 4.32 -22.44 -0.48
CA ARG A 114 5.18 -23.63 -0.37
C ARG A 114 6.61 -23.26 0.02
N SER A 115 7.13 -22.19 -0.58
CA SER A 115 8.52 -21.76 -0.38
C SER A 115 8.62 -20.34 0.21
N ALA A 116 7.49 -19.73 0.54
CA ALA A 116 7.39 -18.38 1.08
C ALA A 116 8.07 -17.31 0.19
N LEU A 117 7.90 -17.44 -1.13
CA LEU A 117 8.50 -16.53 -2.10
C LEU A 117 7.50 -15.47 -2.55
N LEU A 118 7.93 -14.20 -2.52
CA LEU A 118 7.17 -13.10 -3.08
C LEU A 118 7.07 -13.27 -4.60
N VAL A 119 5.85 -13.35 -5.12
CA VAL A 119 5.58 -13.57 -6.55
C VAL A 119 5.00 -12.34 -7.24
N ASP A 120 4.51 -11.39 -6.47
CA ASP A 120 4.06 -10.09 -6.96
C ASP A 120 4.12 -9.04 -5.85
N ALA A 121 4.30 -7.78 -6.22
CA ALA A 121 4.27 -6.67 -5.29
C ALA A 121 3.84 -5.38 -5.98
N CYS A 122 3.07 -4.56 -5.30
CA CYS A 122 2.70 -3.23 -5.77
C CYS A 122 2.63 -2.22 -4.63
N LEU A 123 2.61 -0.95 -4.99
CA LEU A 123 2.45 0.18 -4.08
C LEU A 123 1.21 0.96 -4.46
N THR A 124 0.39 1.32 -3.48
CA THR A 124 -0.80 2.15 -3.67
C THR A 124 -0.81 3.34 -2.73
N ALA A 125 -1.63 4.34 -3.06
CA ALA A 125 -2.01 5.34 -2.08
C ALA A 125 -2.74 4.66 -0.91
N ALA A 126 -2.54 5.17 0.31
CA ALA A 126 -3.14 4.58 1.49
C ALA A 126 -4.62 4.99 1.60
N ASP A 127 -5.51 4.00 1.51
CA ASP A 127 -6.94 4.14 1.76
C ASP A 127 -7.54 2.83 2.32
N GLY A 128 -8.81 2.85 2.70
CA GLY A 128 -9.49 1.71 3.32
C GLY A 128 -9.86 0.57 2.37
N HIS A 129 -9.65 0.73 1.06
CA HIS A 129 -10.00 -0.25 0.02
C HIS A 129 -8.76 -0.80 -0.70
N ALA A 130 -7.64 -0.12 -0.62
CA ALA A 130 -6.43 -0.39 -1.38
C ALA A 130 -5.92 -1.83 -1.24
N GLU A 131 -5.98 -2.41 -0.04
CA GLU A 131 -5.52 -3.79 0.20
C GLU A 131 -6.34 -4.79 -0.63
N ARG A 132 -7.67 -4.66 -0.62
CA ARG A 132 -8.56 -5.57 -1.37
C ARG A 132 -8.41 -5.42 -2.88
N VAL A 133 -8.37 -4.18 -3.36
CA VAL A 133 -8.17 -3.88 -4.79
C VAL A 133 -6.82 -4.43 -5.29
N ALA A 134 -5.75 -4.19 -4.54
CA ALA A 134 -4.43 -4.72 -4.87
C ALA A 134 -4.39 -6.25 -4.81
N GLY A 135 -5.03 -6.87 -3.81
CA GLY A 135 -5.12 -8.32 -3.68
C GLY A 135 -5.78 -8.97 -4.89
N LEU A 136 -6.92 -8.44 -5.35
CA LEU A 136 -7.59 -8.91 -6.57
C LEU A 136 -6.69 -8.73 -7.81
N ALA A 137 -6.12 -7.56 -8.01
CA ALA A 137 -5.26 -7.28 -9.16
C ALA A 137 -4.02 -8.18 -9.24
N MET A 138 -3.45 -8.56 -8.10
CA MET A 138 -2.28 -9.45 -8.05
C MET A 138 -2.65 -10.93 -8.25
N ILE A 139 -3.85 -11.36 -7.84
CA ILE A 139 -4.27 -12.76 -7.97
C ILE A 139 -4.90 -13.07 -9.33
N GLU A 140 -5.59 -12.10 -9.94
CA GLU A 140 -6.29 -12.25 -11.22
C GLU A 140 -5.45 -12.91 -12.33
N PRO A 141 -4.19 -12.52 -12.60
CA PRO A 141 -3.36 -13.17 -13.62
C PRO A 141 -3.05 -14.65 -13.35
N ARG A 142 -3.37 -15.12 -12.14
CA ARG A 142 -3.12 -16.50 -11.68
C ARG A 142 -4.40 -17.32 -11.58
N ALA A 143 -5.56 -16.68 -11.68
CA ALA A 143 -6.88 -17.31 -11.57
C ALA A 143 -7.31 -18.05 -12.85
N ASP A 144 -6.81 -17.62 -14.02
CA ASP A 144 -7.12 -18.27 -15.32
C ASP A 144 -6.38 -19.63 -15.45
N ARG A 145 -6.88 -20.62 -14.70
CA ARG A 145 -6.33 -21.98 -14.65
C ARG A 145 -7.43 -23.02 -14.42
N PRO A 146 -7.25 -24.27 -14.92
CA PRO A 146 -8.23 -25.33 -14.72
C PRO A 146 -8.37 -25.80 -13.26
N ARG A 147 -7.45 -25.48 -12.38
CA ARG A 147 -7.50 -25.83 -10.95
C ARG A 147 -7.76 -24.62 -10.09
N ALA A 148 -8.64 -24.75 -9.13
CA ALA A 148 -8.85 -23.75 -8.11
C ALA A 148 -7.56 -23.46 -7.32
N ILE A 149 -7.36 -22.19 -6.97
CA ILE A 149 -6.28 -21.75 -6.11
C ILE A 149 -6.84 -21.32 -4.75
N THR A 150 -5.99 -21.35 -3.74
CA THR A 150 -6.34 -20.83 -2.41
C THR A 150 -5.64 -19.51 -2.16
N LEU A 151 -6.38 -18.51 -1.74
CA LEU A 151 -5.85 -17.22 -1.31
C LEU A 151 -6.06 -17.05 0.21
N GLY A 152 -4.97 -17.03 0.96
CA GLY A 152 -4.97 -16.64 2.37
C GLY A 152 -4.87 -15.12 2.50
N ALA A 153 -5.64 -14.54 3.40
CA ALA A 153 -5.62 -13.12 3.70
C ALA A 153 -6.04 -12.88 5.15
N ASP A 154 -5.76 -11.71 5.69
CA ASP A 154 -6.23 -11.34 7.01
C ASP A 154 -7.75 -11.05 7.02
N LYS A 155 -8.31 -10.84 8.23
CA LYS A 155 -9.73 -10.55 8.39
C LYS A 155 -10.18 -9.26 7.71
N GLY A 156 -9.28 -8.32 7.42
CA GLY A 156 -9.58 -7.07 6.71
C GLY A 156 -10.05 -7.28 5.27
N TYR A 157 -9.72 -8.43 4.69
CA TYR A 157 -10.14 -8.82 3.34
C TYR A 157 -11.51 -9.53 3.33
N ASP A 158 -12.03 -9.99 4.47
CA ASP A 158 -13.32 -10.71 4.56
C ASP A 158 -14.49 -9.75 4.39
N THR A 159 -14.74 -9.34 3.16
CA THR A 159 -15.89 -8.55 2.75
C THR A 159 -16.65 -9.27 1.65
N GLN A 160 -17.99 -9.11 1.64
CA GLN A 160 -18.82 -9.74 0.61
C GLN A 160 -18.37 -9.42 -0.81
N GLU A 161 -17.98 -8.16 -1.05
CA GLU A 161 -17.51 -7.70 -2.37
C GLU A 161 -16.20 -8.38 -2.79
N PHE A 162 -15.25 -8.51 -1.86
CA PHE A 162 -13.98 -9.16 -2.14
C PHE A 162 -14.15 -10.65 -2.42
N VAL A 163 -14.93 -11.34 -1.58
CA VAL A 163 -15.19 -12.78 -1.73
C VAL A 163 -15.97 -13.06 -3.03
N ALA A 164 -16.91 -12.20 -3.41
CA ALA A 164 -17.67 -12.37 -4.66
C ALA A 164 -16.83 -12.09 -5.93
N ALA A 165 -15.73 -11.35 -5.81
CA ALA A 165 -14.83 -11.02 -6.91
C ALA A 165 -13.71 -12.06 -7.13
N LEU A 166 -13.53 -13.00 -6.18
CA LEU A 166 -12.61 -14.13 -6.28
C LEU A 166 -13.21 -15.30 -7.05
#